data_e499efc010dd8bdc6868b1bfe9bed3a5
#
_entry.id   e499efc010dd8bdc6868b1bfe9bed3a5
#
_cell.length_a   1.000
_cell.length_b   1.000
_cell.length_c   1.000
_cell.angle_alpha   90.00
_cell.angle_beta   90.00
_cell.angle_gamma   90.00
#
_symmetry.space_group_name_H-M   'P 1'
#
loop_
_entity.id
_entity.type
_entity.pdbx_description
1 polymer ?
#
loop_
_entity_poly.entity_id
_entity_poly.type
_entity_poly.pdbx_seq_one_letter_code
_entity_poly.pdbx_strand_id
1 'polypeptide(L)'
;MYWSDWGEPAMIERASMDGSARMVLHNTGLTWPNGLAIDYQLQRLYWADAFTDRIEYSSVDGTGREILLTSAHGLQHPFGITISGDQIYWTDSANSSIYTAHKQVASSILTVYGDSLILPSGIEAVDPDRQLTNSKLNFLMNLTF
;
A
#
# COMPACT_ATOMS: atom_id res chain seq x y z
N MET A 1 -2.46 7.26 -13.93
CA MET A 1 -1.60 6.23 -13.30
C MET A 1 -0.77 6.84 -12.19
N TYR A 2 -0.38 6.02 -11.20
CA TYR A 2 0.49 6.42 -10.09
C TYR A 2 1.60 5.38 -9.97
N TRP A 3 2.80 5.80 -9.58
CA TRP A 3 3.92 4.90 -9.34
C TRP A 3 4.87 5.46 -8.28
N SER A 4 5.65 4.58 -7.68
CA SER A 4 6.76 4.89 -6.77
C SER A 4 8.09 4.65 -7.48
N ASP A 5 9.09 5.42 -7.12
CA ASP A 5 10.46 5.30 -7.61
C ASP A 5 11.42 5.38 -6.43
N TRP A 6 12.36 4.43 -6.37
CA TRP A 6 13.41 4.37 -5.34
C TRP A 6 14.66 5.18 -5.70
N GLY A 7 14.62 5.94 -6.79
CA GLY A 7 15.72 6.78 -7.21
C GLY A 7 16.15 7.77 -6.13
N GLU A 8 17.19 8.54 -6.43
CA GLU A 8 17.61 9.65 -5.58
C GLU A 8 17.29 11.00 -6.26
N PRO A 9 16.33 11.74 -5.72
CA PRO A 9 15.46 11.42 -4.56
C PRO A 9 14.39 10.37 -4.88
N ALA A 10 14.00 9.58 -3.86
CA ALA A 10 12.85 8.69 -3.96
C ALA A 10 11.56 9.51 -4.14
N MET A 11 10.63 9.03 -4.99
CA MET A 11 9.46 9.80 -5.39
C MET A 11 8.19 8.97 -5.49
N ILE A 12 7.06 9.64 -5.31
CA ILE A 12 5.74 9.18 -5.74
C ILE A 12 5.25 10.16 -6.80
N GLU A 13 4.83 9.64 -7.92
CA GLU A 13 4.45 10.42 -9.09
C GLU A 13 3.11 9.98 -9.66
N ARG A 14 2.51 10.85 -10.46
CA ARG A 14 1.34 10.53 -11.27
C ARG A 14 1.47 11.08 -12.69
N ALA A 15 0.72 10.47 -13.60
CA ALA A 15 0.49 10.97 -14.95
C ALA A 15 -0.89 10.55 -15.47
N SER A 16 -1.33 11.11 -16.57
CA SER A 16 -2.43 10.58 -17.37
C SER A 16 -2.05 9.20 -17.95
N MET A 17 -3.03 8.44 -18.39
CA MET A 17 -2.76 7.06 -18.92
C MET A 17 -1.97 7.06 -20.22
N ASP A 18 -1.95 8.18 -20.95
CA ASP A 18 -1.14 8.40 -22.15
C ASP A 18 0.29 8.91 -21.84
N GLY A 19 0.63 9.05 -20.54
CA GLY A 19 1.92 9.57 -20.08
C GLY A 19 2.00 11.09 -19.98
N SER A 20 0.99 11.83 -20.46
CA SER A 20 0.95 13.29 -20.33
C SER A 20 0.71 13.74 -18.88
N ALA A 21 0.90 15.02 -18.62
CA ALA A 21 0.66 15.65 -17.32
C ALA A 21 1.39 14.95 -16.15
N ARG A 22 2.59 14.43 -16.40
CA ARG A 22 3.45 13.85 -15.36
C ARG A 22 3.80 14.89 -14.31
N MET A 23 3.62 14.53 -13.05
CA MET A 23 3.98 15.37 -11.92
C MET A 23 4.41 14.57 -10.71
N VAL A 24 5.34 15.12 -9.95
CA VAL A 24 5.76 14.60 -8.66
C VAL A 24 4.73 14.98 -7.60
N LEU A 25 4.20 14.00 -6.88
CA LEU A 25 3.32 14.23 -5.73
C LEU A 25 4.13 14.40 -4.45
N HIS A 26 5.09 13.49 -4.22
CA HIS A 26 5.94 13.48 -3.04
C HIS A 26 7.37 13.11 -3.42
N ASN A 27 8.37 13.84 -2.89
CA ASN A 27 9.80 13.58 -3.07
C ASN A 27 10.62 13.88 -1.80
N THR A 28 9.97 13.99 -0.66
CA THR A 28 10.64 14.24 0.64
C THR A 28 10.18 13.22 1.67
N GLY A 29 11.09 12.81 2.57
CA GLY A 29 10.77 11.86 3.63
C GLY A 29 10.34 10.48 3.11
N LEU A 30 10.76 10.11 1.92
CA LEU A 30 10.64 8.81 1.29
C LEU A 30 12.03 8.19 1.17
N THR A 31 12.11 6.86 1.28
CA THR A 31 13.35 6.13 1.07
C THR A 31 13.14 4.92 0.18
N TRP A 32 12.25 4.01 0.56
CA TRP A 32 11.86 2.86 -0.25
C TRP A 32 10.33 2.79 -0.36
N PRO A 33 9.68 3.75 -1.06
CA PRO A 33 8.25 3.68 -1.32
C PRO A 33 7.96 2.52 -2.28
N ASN A 34 7.20 1.54 -1.81
CA ASN A 34 6.91 0.30 -2.54
C ASN A 34 5.48 0.28 -3.08
N GLY A 35 4.61 -0.47 -2.43
CA GLY A 35 3.24 -0.64 -2.85
C GLY A 35 2.43 0.65 -2.77
N LEU A 36 1.55 0.85 -3.74
CA LEU A 36 0.58 1.94 -3.79
C LEU A 36 -0.83 1.37 -3.87
N ALA A 37 -1.76 2.00 -3.18
CA ALA A 37 -3.18 1.67 -3.28
C ALA A 37 -4.04 2.94 -3.33
N ILE A 38 -5.09 2.93 -4.15
CA ILE A 38 -6.01 4.06 -4.28
C ILE A 38 -7.35 3.70 -3.65
N ASP A 39 -7.78 4.52 -2.71
CA ASP A 39 -9.15 4.54 -2.21
C ASP A 39 -9.97 5.54 -3.04
N TYR A 40 -10.76 5.00 -3.95
CA TYR A 40 -11.61 5.84 -4.81
C TYR A 40 -12.77 6.49 -4.06
N GLN A 41 -13.21 5.94 -2.93
CA GLN A 41 -14.29 6.51 -2.13
C GLN A 41 -13.82 7.74 -1.36
N LEU A 42 -12.62 7.65 -0.75
CA LEU A 42 -12.01 8.74 0.00
C LEU A 42 -11.14 9.65 -0.86
N GLN A 43 -10.92 9.32 -2.14
CA GLN A 43 -10.00 10.02 -3.04
C GLN A 43 -8.59 10.13 -2.43
N ARG A 44 -8.09 9.02 -1.85
CA ARG A 44 -6.78 8.93 -1.19
C ARG A 44 -5.86 7.97 -1.90
N LEU A 45 -4.59 8.34 -1.95
CA LEU A 45 -3.47 7.48 -2.32
C LEU A 45 -2.75 7.06 -1.05
N TYR A 46 -2.60 5.76 -0.83
CA TYR A 46 -1.83 5.16 0.26
C TYR A 46 -0.55 4.54 -0.28
N TRP A 47 0.51 4.57 0.52
CA TRP A 47 1.76 3.89 0.18
C TRP A 47 2.44 3.30 1.40
N ALA A 48 3.24 2.26 1.14
CA ALA A 48 4.13 1.62 2.09
C ALA A 48 5.57 2.05 1.81
N ASP A 49 6.30 2.50 2.84
CA ASP A 49 7.74 2.74 2.75
C ASP A 49 8.47 1.77 3.66
N ALA A 50 9.17 0.80 3.05
CA ALA A 50 9.77 -0.32 3.76
C ALA A 50 11.00 0.08 4.59
N PHE A 51 11.71 1.13 4.21
CA PHE A 51 12.89 1.58 4.96
C PHE A 51 12.51 2.41 6.18
N THR A 52 11.48 3.23 6.06
CA THR A 52 11.03 4.10 7.15
C THR A 52 10.00 3.44 8.07
N ASP A 53 9.61 2.18 7.78
CA ASP A 53 8.57 1.45 8.51
C ASP A 53 7.28 2.26 8.64
N ARG A 54 6.77 2.77 7.51
CA ARG A 54 5.60 3.64 7.48
C ARG A 54 4.58 3.20 6.44
N ILE A 55 3.32 3.40 6.80
CA ILE A 55 2.23 3.51 5.84
C ILE A 55 1.68 4.91 5.97
N GLU A 56 1.66 5.62 4.86
CA GLU A 56 1.21 7.00 4.75
C GLU A 56 0.11 7.13 3.70
N TYR A 57 -0.58 8.25 3.71
CA TYR A 57 -1.55 8.60 2.67
C TYR A 57 -1.56 10.10 2.37
N SER A 58 -2.10 10.44 1.23
CA SER A 58 -2.48 11.81 0.84
C SER A 58 -3.74 11.79 0.00
N SER A 59 -4.30 12.95 -0.30
CA SER A 59 -5.25 13.06 -1.40
C SER A 59 -4.59 12.63 -2.71
N VAL A 60 -5.38 12.19 -3.70
CA VAL A 60 -4.87 11.75 -5.02
C VAL A 60 -4.17 12.86 -5.82
N ASP A 61 -4.32 14.11 -5.41
CA ASP A 61 -3.61 15.27 -5.95
C ASP A 61 -2.29 15.58 -5.22
N GLY A 62 -1.97 14.84 -4.15
CA GLY A 62 -0.76 15.00 -3.34
C GLY A 62 -0.92 15.90 -2.12
N THR A 63 -2.08 16.53 -1.92
CA THR A 63 -2.32 17.38 -0.74
C THR A 63 -2.66 16.56 0.51
N GLY A 64 -2.50 17.14 1.69
CA GLY A 64 -2.92 16.52 2.95
C GLY A 64 -2.19 15.23 3.28
N ARG A 65 -0.85 15.16 3.07
CA ARG A 65 -0.03 13.99 3.42
C ARG A 65 -0.02 13.78 4.93
N GLU A 66 -0.32 12.55 5.36
CA GLU A 66 -0.35 12.13 6.74
C GLU A 66 0.22 10.72 6.92
N ILE A 67 0.74 10.45 8.11
CA ILE A 67 1.22 9.12 8.52
C ILE A 67 0.05 8.36 9.14
N LEU A 68 -0.26 7.18 8.62
CA LEU A 68 -1.28 6.30 9.18
C LEU A 68 -0.68 5.34 10.21
N LEU A 69 0.39 4.64 9.86
CA LEU A 69 1.04 3.63 10.71
C LEU A 69 2.56 3.83 10.70
N THR A 70 3.19 3.46 11.82
CA THR A 70 4.65 3.49 12.01
C THR A 70 5.11 2.26 12.78
N SER A 71 6.41 2.12 12.98
CA SER A 71 7.01 1.11 13.86
C SER A 71 6.48 1.13 15.30
N ALA A 72 6.01 2.29 15.81
CA ALA A 72 5.36 2.38 17.12
C ALA A 72 4.05 1.58 17.20
N HIS A 73 3.41 1.26 16.08
CA HIS A 73 2.23 0.40 15.99
C HIS A 73 2.58 -1.07 15.72
N GLY A 74 3.88 -1.41 15.67
CA GLY A 74 4.36 -2.75 15.33
C GLY A 74 4.56 -2.99 13.82
N LEU A 75 4.48 -1.94 12.99
CA LEU A 75 4.75 -2.04 11.56
C LEU A 75 6.24 -2.29 11.31
N GLN A 76 6.56 -3.28 10.49
CA GLN A 76 7.93 -3.59 10.08
C GLN A 76 7.93 -3.87 8.58
N HIS A 77 8.86 -3.28 7.90
CA HIS A 77 9.20 -3.51 6.49
C HIS A 77 7.98 -3.76 5.56
N PRO A 78 6.96 -2.87 5.55
CA PRO A 78 5.78 -3.04 4.71
C PRO A 78 6.15 -2.90 3.23
N PHE A 79 5.64 -3.82 2.39
CA PHE A 79 6.01 -3.83 0.97
C PHE A 79 4.82 -3.62 0.04
N GLY A 80 4.05 -4.65 -0.26
CA GLY A 80 2.83 -4.53 -1.05
C GLY A 80 1.67 -4.04 -0.20
N ILE A 81 0.76 -3.25 -0.76
CA ILE A 81 -0.38 -2.67 -0.06
C ILE A 81 -1.63 -2.73 -0.92
N THR A 82 -2.77 -3.01 -0.30
CA THR A 82 -4.08 -2.98 -0.96
C THR A 82 -5.18 -2.56 0.02
N ILE A 83 -6.35 -2.20 -0.51
CA ILE A 83 -7.51 -1.74 0.26
C ILE A 83 -8.71 -2.60 -0.09
N SER A 84 -9.46 -3.03 0.94
CA SER A 84 -10.76 -3.64 0.79
C SER A 84 -11.71 -3.16 1.90
N GLY A 85 -12.83 -2.59 1.53
CA GLY A 85 -13.76 -1.97 2.47
C GLY A 85 -13.09 -0.90 3.32
N ASP A 86 -13.19 -1.00 4.64
CA ASP A 86 -12.57 -0.08 5.59
C ASP A 86 -11.17 -0.51 6.06
N GLN A 87 -10.63 -1.57 5.47
CA GLN A 87 -9.35 -2.13 5.84
C GLN A 87 -8.27 -1.86 4.80
N ILE A 88 -7.06 -1.66 5.28
CA ILE A 88 -5.83 -1.68 4.52
C ILE A 88 -5.07 -2.95 4.85
N TYR A 89 -4.52 -3.61 3.83
CA TYR A 89 -3.76 -4.84 3.94
C TYR A 89 -2.37 -4.63 3.37
N TRP A 90 -1.36 -5.22 3.98
CA TRP A 90 0.00 -5.16 3.45
C TRP A 90 0.76 -6.44 3.71
N THR A 91 1.75 -6.67 2.87
CA THR A 91 2.76 -7.71 3.07
C THR A 91 3.91 -7.15 3.89
N ASP A 92 4.44 -7.97 4.79
CA ASP A 92 5.63 -7.68 5.58
C ASP A 92 6.68 -8.74 5.25
N SER A 93 7.74 -8.31 4.55
CA SER A 93 8.80 -9.23 4.11
C SER A 93 9.75 -9.63 5.25
N ALA A 94 9.86 -8.83 6.31
CA ALA A 94 10.67 -9.14 7.48
C ALA A 94 10.03 -10.23 8.35
N ASN A 95 8.69 -10.19 8.48
CA ASN A 95 7.93 -11.14 9.29
C ASN A 95 7.24 -12.24 8.47
N SER A 96 7.47 -12.29 7.16
CA SER A 96 6.86 -13.31 6.28
C SER A 96 5.34 -13.41 6.42
N SER A 97 4.66 -12.28 6.57
CA SER A 97 3.26 -12.21 6.99
C SER A 97 2.45 -11.20 6.18
N ILE A 98 1.12 -11.32 6.29
CA ILE A 98 0.15 -10.34 5.83
C ILE A 98 -0.55 -9.77 7.06
N TYR A 99 -0.65 -8.46 7.09
CA TYR A 99 -1.31 -7.71 8.15
C TYR A 99 -2.46 -6.86 7.64
N THR A 100 -3.30 -6.44 8.55
CA THR A 100 -4.39 -5.50 8.29
C THR A 100 -4.57 -4.51 9.43
N ALA A 101 -5.08 -3.34 9.09
CA ALA A 101 -5.53 -2.31 10.01
C ALA A 101 -6.65 -1.48 9.38
N HIS A 102 -7.32 -0.65 10.18
CA HIS A 102 -8.32 0.27 9.66
C HIS A 102 -7.65 1.40 8.85
N LYS A 103 -8.15 1.69 7.65
CA LYS A 103 -7.53 2.61 6.69
C LYS A 103 -7.58 4.10 7.05
N GLN A 104 -8.37 4.50 8.04
CA GLN A 104 -8.53 5.91 8.45
C GLN A 104 -8.05 6.21 9.86
N VAL A 105 -7.81 5.19 10.66
CA VAL A 105 -7.46 5.35 12.07
C VAL A 105 -6.29 4.45 12.37
N ALA A 106 -5.23 5.01 12.94
CA ALA A 106 -4.14 4.21 13.48
C ALA A 106 -4.71 3.29 14.57
N SER A 107 -4.86 2.01 14.24
CA SER A 107 -5.46 0.99 15.09
C SER A 107 -4.49 -0.16 15.31
N SER A 108 -4.88 -1.10 16.15
CA SER A 108 -4.13 -2.33 16.32
C SER A 108 -3.96 -3.05 14.99
N ILE A 109 -2.73 -3.42 14.69
CA ILE A 109 -2.39 -4.26 13.55
C ILE A 109 -2.81 -5.69 13.87
N LEU A 110 -3.51 -6.32 12.94
CA LEU A 110 -3.94 -7.72 13.05
C LEU A 110 -3.22 -8.55 12.00
N THR A 111 -2.73 -9.72 12.39
CA THR A 111 -2.18 -10.70 11.46
C THR A 111 -3.33 -11.38 10.71
N VAL A 112 -3.30 -11.33 9.40
CA VAL A 112 -4.25 -12.06 8.52
C VAL A 112 -3.69 -13.43 8.21
N TYR A 113 -2.40 -13.49 7.88
CA TYR A 113 -1.66 -14.70 7.57
C TYR A 113 -0.20 -14.54 8.01
N GLY A 114 0.35 -15.48 8.74
CA GLY A 114 1.69 -15.36 9.32
C GLY A 114 2.55 -16.60 9.20
N ASP A 115 3.84 -16.42 9.33
CA ASP A 115 4.92 -17.41 9.57
C ASP A 115 5.24 -18.41 8.46
N SER A 116 4.66 -18.28 7.26
CA SER A 116 4.91 -19.28 6.19
C SER A 116 5.06 -18.71 4.79
N LEU A 117 5.04 -17.39 4.65
CA LEU A 117 5.29 -16.76 3.35
C LEU A 117 6.79 -16.61 3.11
N ILE A 118 7.23 -16.87 1.89
CA ILE A 118 8.63 -16.65 1.51
C ILE A 118 8.70 -15.33 0.76
N LEU A 119 9.29 -14.29 1.40
CA LEU A 119 9.49 -12.94 0.84
C LEU A 119 8.22 -12.38 0.16
N PRO A 120 7.11 -12.23 0.88
CA PRO A 120 5.89 -11.71 0.27
C PRO A 120 6.12 -10.29 -0.25
N SER A 121 5.78 -10.04 -1.51
CA SER A 121 6.00 -8.75 -2.15
C SER A 121 4.69 -8.06 -2.54
N GLY A 122 4.00 -8.54 -3.55
CA GLY A 122 2.74 -7.96 -4.02
C GLY A 122 1.52 -8.51 -3.28
N ILE A 123 0.51 -7.69 -3.12
CA ILE A 123 -0.81 -8.08 -2.61
C ILE A 123 -1.89 -7.30 -3.35
N GLU A 124 -2.97 -7.97 -3.71
CA GLU A 124 -4.14 -7.34 -4.32
C GLU A 124 -5.42 -7.88 -3.68
N ALA A 125 -6.32 -6.99 -3.31
CA ALA A 125 -7.65 -7.34 -2.87
C ALA A 125 -8.55 -7.52 -4.09
N VAL A 126 -9.17 -8.69 -4.17
CA VAL A 126 -10.15 -8.99 -5.21
C VAL A 126 -11.53 -8.63 -4.67
N ASP A 127 -12.14 -7.61 -5.27
CA ASP A 127 -13.52 -7.21 -4.96
C ASP A 127 -14.49 -8.15 -5.70
N PRO A 128 -15.27 -8.98 -4.99
CA PRO A 128 -16.20 -9.91 -5.60
C PRO A 128 -17.31 -9.22 -6.40
N ASP A 129 -17.63 -7.95 -6.09
CA ASP A 129 -18.63 -7.17 -6.82
C ASP A 129 -18.11 -6.61 -8.15
N ARG A 130 -16.80 -6.59 -8.34
CA ARG A 130 -16.12 -6.20 -9.59
C ARG A 130 -15.74 -7.39 -10.47
N GLN A 131 -15.75 -8.60 -9.93
CA GLN A 131 -15.53 -9.82 -10.72
C GLN A 131 -16.86 -10.49 -11.04
N LEU A 132 -17.10 -10.76 -12.32
CA LEU A 132 -18.31 -11.39 -12.87
C LEU A 132 -18.53 -12.86 -12.45
N THR A 133 -17.90 -13.37 -11.38
CA THR A 133 -18.09 -14.73 -10.89
C THR A 133 -17.97 -14.87 -9.37
N ASN A 134 -19.10 -15.25 -8.77
CA ASN A 134 -19.32 -15.97 -7.52
C ASN A 134 -18.20 -16.09 -6.47
N SER A 135 -18.50 -15.43 -5.33
CA SER A 135 -18.21 -15.83 -3.93
C SER A 135 -16.78 -16.11 -3.52
N LYS A 136 -16.37 -15.34 -2.53
CA LYS A 136 -15.25 -15.36 -1.58
C LYS A 136 -14.14 -14.40 -1.93
N LEU A 137 -13.77 -13.60 -0.92
CA LEU A 137 -12.53 -12.83 -0.92
C LEU A 137 -11.36 -13.78 -1.27
N ASN A 138 -10.89 -13.72 -2.49
CA ASN A 138 -9.68 -14.40 -2.90
C ASN A 138 -8.57 -13.36 -2.94
N PHE A 139 -7.61 -13.46 -2.04
CA PHE A 139 -6.37 -12.73 -2.18
C PHE A 139 -5.55 -13.42 -3.27
N LEU A 140 -5.36 -12.76 -4.40
CA LEU A 140 -4.35 -13.18 -5.37
C LEU A 140 -3.00 -12.66 -4.88
N MET A 141 -2.19 -13.56 -4.32
CA MET A 141 -0.80 -13.27 -4.09
C MET A 141 -0.02 -13.50 -5.38
N ASN A 142 0.43 -12.44 -6.03
CA ASN A 142 1.47 -12.56 -7.06
C ASN A 142 2.81 -12.73 -6.34
N LEU A 143 3.20 -13.98 -6.14
CA LEU A 143 4.55 -14.32 -5.74
C LEU A 143 5.42 -14.23 -7.01
N THR A 144 6.07 -13.10 -7.21
CA THR A 144 7.18 -13.01 -8.18
C THR A 144 8.44 -13.51 -7.49
N PHE A 145 8.96 -14.66 -7.99
CA PHE A 145 10.27 -15.21 -7.63
C PHE A 145 11.38 -14.45 -8.37
#